data_2bbe9e5e7bd47da21de6c6f4e3851835
#
_entry.id   2bbe9e5e7bd47da21de6c6f4e3851835
#
_cell.length_a   1.000
_cell.length_b   1.000
_cell.length_c   1.000
_cell.angle_alpha   90.00
_cell.angle_beta   90.00
_cell.angle_gamma   90.00
#
_symmetry.space_group_name_H-M   'P 1'
#
loop_
_entity.id
_entity.type
_entity.pdbx_description
1 polymer ?
#
loop_
_entity_poly.entity_id
_entity_poly.type
_entity_poly.pdbx_seq_one_letter_code
_entity_poly.pdbx_strand_id
1 'polypeptide(L)'
;PLYSSAASDVYKRQGMDLAKEVTTASAYEWTEGSWQLDTEASDSDRLAEASLSVVALDFGVKRNILRMLVDLGCRVTVLPAQSTYAEVMAHAPDGVFLSNGPGDPEPCRYAIDLAQTLIENRMPLFGICLGHQILALASGAMTEKMKFGHHGANHPVQNLADGTVMVTSQNHGF
;
A
#
# COMPACT_ATOMS: atom_id res chain seq x y z
N PRO A 1 -1.21 6.98 -34.95
CA PRO A 1 -1.07 5.88 -34.02
C PRO A 1 -0.96 6.39 -32.60
N LEU A 2 -2.09 6.39 -31.89
CA LEU A 2 -2.22 6.87 -30.49
C LEU A 2 -1.70 5.85 -29.45
N TYR A 3 -1.19 4.70 -29.91
CA TYR A 3 -0.69 3.63 -29.02
C TYR A 3 0.79 3.79 -28.63
N SER A 4 1.53 4.72 -29.22
CA SER A 4 2.97 4.86 -28.94
C SER A 4 3.27 5.70 -27.69
N SER A 5 2.38 6.60 -27.26
CA SER A 5 2.64 7.49 -26.12
C SER A 5 2.47 6.77 -24.76
N ALA A 6 1.39 6.02 -24.59
CA ALA A 6 1.12 5.31 -23.32
C ALA A 6 2.16 4.20 -23.07
N ALA A 7 2.52 3.42 -24.10
CA ALA A 7 3.57 2.40 -23.98
C ALA A 7 4.95 3.03 -23.70
N SER A 8 5.29 4.15 -24.35
CA SER A 8 6.55 4.85 -24.09
C SER A 8 6.63 5.45 -22.69
N ASP A 9 5.52 5.90 -22.12
CA ASP A 9 5.47 6.45 -20.76
C ASP A 9 5.61 5.37 -19.69
N VAL A 10 5.10 4.17 -19.94
CA VAL A 10 5.28 3.02 -19.03
C VAL A 10 6.74 2.54 -19.03
N TYR A 11 7.41 2.51 -20.18
CA TYR A 11 8.85 2.18 -20.25
C TYR A 11 9.74 3.24 -19.58
N LYS A 12 9.35 4.51 -19.64
CA LYS A 12 10.10 5.61 -19.00
C LYS A 12 10.08 5.57 -17.47
N ARG A 13 9.17 4.80 -16.86
CA ARG A 13 9.02 4.72 -15.39
C ARG A 13 9.84 3.60 -14.75
N GLN A 14 10.46 2.73 -15.55
CA GLN A 14 11.34 1.69 -15.02
C GLN A 14 12.59 2.31 -14.40
N GLY A 15 12.95 1.85 -13.21
CA GLY A 15 14.06 2.39 -12.43
C GLY A 15 13.79 3.74 -11.76
N MET A 16 12.54 4.26 -11.83
CA MET A 16 12.16 5.52 -11.19
C MET A 16 11.44 5.26 -9.87
N ASP A 17 11.95 5.86 -8.80
CA ASP A 17 11.26 5.94 -7.53
C ASP A 17 10.25 7.09 -7.55
N LEU A 18 9.02 6.80 -7.95
CA LEU A 18 7.94 7.78 -7.97
C LEU A 18 7.20 7.86 -6.62
N ALA A 19 7.35 6.85 -5.76
CA ALA A 19 6.70 6.85 -4.45
C ALA A 19 7.16 8.01 -3.58
N LYS A 20 8.46 8.33 -3.57
CA LYS A 20 9.01 9.47 -2.83
C LYS A 20 8.57 10.84 -3.34
N GLU A 21 8.06 10.91 -4.59
CA GLU A 21 7.61 12.17 -5.20
C GLU A 21 6.15 12.49 -4.87
N VAL A 22 5.34 11.45 -4.58
CA VAL A 22 3.91 11.59 -4.33
C VAL A 22 3.53 11.40 -2.87
N THR A 23 4.48 11.01 -2.02
CA THR A 23 4.29 10.78 -0.60
C THR A 23 3.96 12.08 0.15
N THR A 24 3.31 11.94 1.30
CA THR A 24 3.10 13.07 2.22
C THR A 24 4.43 13.64 2.72
N ALA A 25 4.45 14.95 2.97
CA ALA A 25 5.64 15.64 3.50
C ALA A 25 5.85 15.44 5.01
N SER A 26 4.79 15.08 5.75
CA SER A 26 4.83 14.88 7.21
C SER A 26 3.80 13.85 7.65
N ALA A 27 4.02 13.28 8.83
CA ALA A 27 3.07 12.39 9.48
C ALA A 27 1.74 13.11 9.77
N TYR A 28 0.64 12.38 9.65
CA TYR A 28 -0.70 12.86 10.03
C TYR A 28 -1.62 11.71 10.43
N GLU A 29 -2.63 12.01 11.24
CA GLU A 29 -3.69 11.06 11.56
C GLU A 29 -4.82 11.14 10.53
N TRP A 30 -5.32 10.00 10.10
CA TRP A 30 -6.49 9.88 9.23
C TRP A 30 -7.68 9.44 10.06
N THR A 31 -8.75 10.24 10.06
CA THR A 31 -9.92 10.05 10.90
C THR A 31 -11.21 9.78 10.13
N GLU A 32 -11.24 10.11 8.84
CA GLU A 32 -12.44 9.95 8.02
C GLU A 32 -12.74 8.48 7.74
N GLY A 33 -13.97 8.04 8.00
CA GLY A 33 -14.53 6.77 7.52
C GLY A 33 -15.17 6.90 6.14
N SER A 34 -15.71 5.80 5.63
CA SER A 34 -16.51 5.79 4.39
C SER A 34 -17.82 6.55 4.62
N TRP A 35 -18.22 7.32 3.62
CA TRP A 35 -19.51 8.00 3.63
C TRP A 35 -20.65 6.98 3.68
N GLN A 36 -21.58 7.18 4.59
CA GLN A 36 -22.79 6.37 4.71
C GLN A 36 -24.03 7.27 4.73
N LEU A 37 -25.06 6.86 4.01
CA LEU A 37 -26.36 7.49 4.08
C LEU A 37 -27.01 7.16 5.43
N ASP A 38 -27.53 8.15 6.12
CA ASP A 38 -28.28 7.97 7.39
C ASP A 38 -27.46 7.53 8.63
N THR A 39 -26.15 7.79 8.68
CA THR A 39 -25.37 7.52 9.88
C THR A 39 -25.05 8.82 10.61
N GLU A 40 -25.54 8.95 11.86
CA GLU A 40 -25.24 10.07 12.74
C GLU A 40 -23.88 9.91 13.48
N ALA A 41 -23.20 8.76 13.31
CA ALA A 41 -21.92 8.50 13.95
C ALA A 41 -20.84 9.47 13.41
N SER A 42 -20.32 10.29 14.31
CA SER A 42 -19.22 11.20 13.97
C SER A 42 -17.90 10.46 13.85
N ASP A 43 -16.94 11.03 13.11
CA ASP A 43 -15.58 10.47 13.03
C ASP A 43 -14.92 10.38 14.41
N SER A 44 -15.29 11.25 15.37
CA SER A 44 -14.83 11.20 16.76
C SER A 44 -15.33 9.96 17.49
N ASP A 45 -16.56 9.50 17.25
CA ASP A 45 -17.12 8.32 17.88
C ASP A 45 -16.42 7.05 17.38
N ARG A 46 -16.15 6.97 16.07
CA ARG A 46 -15.36 5.88 15.46
C ARG A 46 -13.95 5.78 16.03
N LEU A 47 -13.28 6.91 16.24
CA LEU A 47 -11.94 6.95 16.83
C LEU A 47 -11.95 6.53 18.32
N ALA A 48 -13.00 6.83 19.07
CA ALA A 48 -13.14 6.41 20.46
C ALA A 48 -13.31 4.88 20.60
N GLU A 49 -13.91 4.24 19.59
CA GLU A 49 -14.12 2.78 19.54
C GLU A 49 -12.94 2.04 18.87
N ALA A 50 -11.97 2.76 18.29
CA ALA A 50 -10.84 2.15 17.58
C ALA A 50 -9.97 1.33 18.54
N SER A 51 -9.83 0.03 18.24
CA SER A 51 -9.12 -0.95 19.07
C SER A 51 -7.72 -1.27 18.58
N LEU A 52 -7.41 -0.99 17.30
CA LEU A 52 -6.13 -1.28 16.68
C LEU A 52 -5.47 0.00 16.17
N SER A 53 -4.16 0.09 16.34
CA SER A 53 -3.33 1.17 15.80
C SER A 53 -2.59 0.68 14.55
N VAL A 54 -2.79 1.36 13.43
CA VAL A 54 -2.16 1.03 12.15
C VAL A 54 -1.34 2.21 11.64
N VAL A 55 -0.07 1.95 11.35
CA VAL A 55 0.76 2.89 10.61
C VAL A 55 0.66 2.56 9.12
N ALA A 56 0.28 3.55 8.32
CA ALA A 56 0.23 3.47 6.86
C ALA A 56 1.40 4.21 6.24
N LEU A 57 2.29 3.52 5.51
CA LEU A 57 3.33 4.17 4.71
C LEU A 57 2.73 4.66 3.39
N ASP A 58 2.88 5.95 3.14
CA ASP A 58 2.29 6.62 1.98
C ASP A 58 3.21 6.56 0.76
N PHE A 59 2.93 5.66 -0.16
CA PHE A 59 3.55 5.59 -1.49
C PHE A 59 2.68 6.24 -2.58
N GLY A 60 1.67 6.99 -2.21
CA GLY A 60 0.60 7.51 -3.07
C GLY A 60 -0.75 6.87 -2.73
N VAL A 61 -1.07 6.83 -1.44
CA VAL A 61 -2.22 6.11 -0.90
C VAL A 61 -3.55 6.65 -1.42
N LYS A 62 -4.43 5.75 -1.84
CA LYS A 62 -5.82 6.09 -2.14
C LYS A 62 -6.60 6.30 -0.85
N ARG A 63 -7.19 7.48 -0.68
CA ARG A 63 -7.96 7.83 0.53
C ARG A 63 -9.01 6.81 0.93
N ASN A 64 -9.64 6.16 -0.05
CA ASN A 64 -10.65 5.15 0.23
C ASN A 64 -10.09 3.94 1.00
N ILE A 65 -8.81 3.60 0.83
CA ILE A 65 -8.18 2.52 1.60
C ILE A 65 -8.05 2.93 3.07
N LEU A 66 -7.66 4.18 3.33
CA LEU A 66 -7.59 4.71 4.70
C LEU A 66 -8.97 4.74 5.37
N ARG A 67 -10.02 5.13 4.61
CA ARG A 67 -11.41 5.10 5.09
C ARG A 67 -11.83 3.68 5.49
N MET A 68 -11.53 2.70 4.66
CA MET A 68 -11.85 1.29 4.96
C MET A 68 -11.13 0.79 6.22
N LEU A 69 -9.89 1.21 6.48
CA LEU A 69 -9.18 0.88 7.72
C LEU A 69 -9.88 1.48 8.95
N VAL A 70 -10.34 2.73 8.86
CA VAL A 70 -11.12 3.38 9.92
C VAL A 70 -12.45 2.67 10.12
N ASP A 71 -13.15 2.29 9.06
CA ASP A 71 -14.41 1.54 9.13
C ASP A 71 -14.25 0.16 9.80
N LEU A 72 -13.04 -0.43 9.74
CA LEU A 72 -12.68 -1.66 10.43
C LEU A 72 -12.23 -1.44 11.89
N GLY A 73 -12.37 -0.23 12.44
CA GLY A 73 -12.01 0.10 13.82
C GLY A 73 -10.51 0.33 14.02
N CYS A 74 -9.80 0.75 13.00
CA CYS A 74 -8.38 1.11 13.11
C CYS A 74 -8.21 2.61 13.34
N ARG A 75 -7.30 2.96 14.25
CA ARG A 75 -6.68 4.30 14.30
C ARG A 75 -5.54 4.32 13.31
N VAL A 76 -5.59 5.22 12.33
CA VAL A 76 -4.64 5.23 11.22
C VAL A 76 -3.72 6.44 11.31
N THR A 77 -2.40 6.19 11.43
CA THR A 77 -1.37 7.21 11.29
C THR A 77 -0.67 7.03 9.94
N VAL A 78 -0.67 8.06 9.12
CA VAL A 78 -0.02 8.04 7.81
C VAL A 78 1.36 8.66 7.93
N LEU A 79 2.38 7.93 7.49
CA LEU A 79 3.78 8.37 7.51
C LEU A 79 4.33 8.49 6.08
N PRO A 80 5.34 9.36 5.87
CA PRO A 80 6.07 9.43 4.61
C PRO A 80 6.67 8.09 4.19
N ALA A 81 6.81 7.88 2.88
CA ALA A 81 7.38 6.67 2.30
C ALA A 81 8.76 6.30 2.86
N GLN A 82 9.60 7.30 3.15
CA GLN A 82 10.97 7.13 3.60
C GLN A 82 11.13 7.07 5.14
N SER A 83 10.03 6.92 5.87
CA SER A 83 10.07 6.80 7.34
C SER A 83 10.92 5.61 7.78
N THR A 84 11.70 5.81 8.84
CA THR A 84 12.56 4.81 9.43
C THR A 84 11.78 3.85 10.34
N TYR A 85 12.38 2.70 10.67
CA TYR A 85 11.81 1.77 11.65
C TYR A 85 11.51 2.43 12.99
N ALA A 86 12.41 3.30 13.47
CA ALA A 86 12.23 4.00 14.73
C ALA A 86 11.03 4.97 14.71
N GLU A 87 10.84 5.68 13.59
CA GLU A 87 9.68 6.56 13.40
C GLU A 87 8.37 5.77 13.35
N VAL A 88 8.35 4.63 12.65
CA VAL A 88 7.17 3.75 12.63
C VAL A 88 6.85 3.25 14.03
N MET A 89 7.83 2.73 14.76
CA MET A 89 7.64 2.16 16.10
C MET A 89 7.34 3.20 17.18
N ALA A 90 7.67 4.47 16.97
CA ALA A 90 7.30 5.56 17.88
C ALA A 90 5.78 5.72 18.02
N HIS A 91 4.99 5.24 17.05
CA HIS A 91 3.53 5.23 17.09
C HIS A 91 2.95 3.95 17.74
N ALA A 92 3.80 3.02 18.21
CA ALA A 92 3.40 1.75 18.82
C ALA A 92 2.29 1.03 18.05
N PRO A 93 2.46 0.74 16.74
CA PRO A 93 1.42 0.16 15.91
C PRO A 93 1.20 -1.32 16.23
N ASP A 94 -0.04 -1.79 16.11
CA ASP A 94 -0.41 -3.21 16.08
C ASP A 94 -0.14 -3.85 14.72
N GLY A 95 -0.06 -3.03 13.66
CA GLY A 95 0.28 -3.46 12.30
C GLY A 95 0.70 -2.30 11.41
N VAL A 96 1.40 -2.65 10.32
CA VAL A 96 1.87 -1.67 9.33
C VAL A 96 1.27 -1.97 7.96
N PHE A 97 0.73 -0.95 7.33
CA PHE A 97 0.16 -1.00 6.00
C PHE A 97 1.09 -0.33 4.98
N LEU A 98 1.49 -1.08 3.96
CA LEU A 98 2.25 -0.59 2.81
C LEU A 98 1.27 -0.22 1.70
N SER A 99 1.14 1.07 1.39
CA SER A 99 0.09 1.54 0.50
C SER A 99 0.34 1.18 -0.97
N ASN A 100 -0.68 1.36 -1.78
CA ASN A 100 -0.53 1.44 -3.22
C ASN A 100 0.33 2.66 -3.60
N GLY A 101 0.90 2.63 -4.78
CA GLY A 101 1.70 3.74 -5.31
C GLY A 101 2.08 3.54 -6.77
N PRO A 102 2.63 4.59 -7.40
CA PRO A 102 3.13 4.53 -8.76
C PRO A 102 4.57 4.02 -8.81
N GLY A 103 4.99 3.58 -9.99
CA GLY A 103 6.38 3.34 -10.33
C GLY A 103 6.84 1.91 -10.16
N ASP A 104 8.15 1.78 -10.15
CA ASP A 104 8.90 0.54 -10.01
C ASP A 104 9.18 0.30 -8.52
N PRO A 105 8.91 -0.90 -7.98
CA PRO A 105 9.21 -1.19 -6.58
C PRO A 105 10.70 -1.32 -6.27
N GLU A 106 11.55 -1.73 -7.23
CA GLU A 106 12.97 -1.99 -6.99
C GLU A 106 13.79 -0.78 -6.50
N PRO A 107 13.56 0.45 -6.99
CA PRO A 107 14.24 1.65 -6.49
C PRO A 107 13.84 2.04 -5.07
N CYS A 108 12.70 1.56 -4.56
CA CYS A 108 12.21 1.89 -3.22
C CYS A 108 12.97 1.13 -2.11
N ARG A 109 14.31 1.15 -2.14
CA ARG A 109 15.17 0.40 -1.21
C ARG A 109 14.88 0.70 0.25
N TYR A 110 14.66 1.96 0.62
CA TYR A 110 14.28 2.37 1.96
C TYR A 110 13.03 1.63 2.48
N ALA A 111 12.03 1.43 1.61
CA ALA A 111 10.80 0.74 1.98
C ALA A 111 10.98 -0.78 2.03
N ILE A 112 11.81 -1.35 1.14
CA ILE A 112 12.17 -2.77 1.13
C ILE A 112 12.94 -3.12 2.42
N ASP A 113 13.97 -2.34 2.79
CA ASP A 113 14.78 -2.54 3.98
C ASP A 113 13.94 -2.38 5.26
N LEU A 114 13.05 -1.39 5.29
CA LEU A 114 12.10 -1.22 6.39
C LEU A 114 11.15 -2.43 6.50
N ALA A 115 10.55 -2.87 5.40
CA ALA A 115 9.65 -4.02 5.39
C ALA A 115 10.37 -5.29 5.85
N GLN A 116 11.62 -5.51 5.43
CA GLN A 116 12.44 -6.63 5.91
C GLN A 116 12.65 -6.56 7.41
N THR A 117 13.01 -5.39 7.95
CA THR A 117 13.20 -5.18 9.39
C THR A 117 11.90 -5.45 10.17
N LEU A 118 10.74 -5.02 9.64
CA LEU A 118 9.44 -5.26 10.25
C LEU A 118 9.09 -6.76 10.26
N ILE A 119 9.39 -7.49 9.16
CA ILE A 119 9.21 -8.95 9.07
C ILE A 119 10.07 -9.66 10.12
N GLU A 120 11.35 -9.32 10.23
CA GLU A 120 12.29 -9.90 11.20
C GLU A 120 11.80 -9.69 12.64
N ASN A 121 11.15 -8.56 12.92
CA ASN A 121 10.54 -8.24 14.21
C ASN A 121 9.10 -8.75 14.36
N ARG A 122 8.60 -9.57 13.42
CA ARG A 122 7.27 -10.17 13.44
C ARG A 122 6.13 -9.17 13.52
N MET A 123 6.32 -7.96 12.99
CA MET A 123 5.26 -6.96 12.88
C MET A 123 4.23 -7.43 11.84
N PRO A 124 2.93 -7.43 12.16
CA PRO A 124 1.89 -7.67 11.16
C PRO A 124 1.98 -6.67 10.02
N LEU A 125 2.10 -7.18 8.79
CA LEU A 125 2.26 -6.37 7.57
C LEU A 125 1.18 -6.71 6.54
N PHE A 126 0.67 -5.70 5.89
CA PHE A 126 -0.21 -5.84 4.73
C PHE A 126 0.17 -4.84 3.64
N GLY A 127 0.20 -5.28 2.40
CA GLY A 127 0.57 -4.43 1.25
C GLY A 127 -0.44 -4.51 0.12
N ILE A 128 -0.70 -3.36 -0.53
CA ILE A 128 -1.56 -3.26 -1.72
C ILE A 128 -0.74 -2.73 -2.89
N CYS A 129 -0.83 -3.39 -4.06
CA CYS A 129 -0.19 -2.98 -5.30
C CYS A 129 1.32 -2.78 -5.11
N LEU A 130 1.84 -1.54 -5.17
CA LEU A 130 3.25 -1.26 -4.92
C LEU A 130 3.71 -1.78 -3.53
N GLY A 131 2.91 -1.60 -2.49
CA GLY A 131 3.21 -2.12 -1.16
C GLY A 131 3.29 -3.65 -1.10
N HIS A 132 2.45 -4.36 -1.86
CA HIS A 132 2.55 -5.80 -2.01
C HIS A 132 3.85 -6.22 -2.72
N GLN A 133 4.26 -5.51 -3.76
CA GLN A 133 5.51 -5.77 -4.48
C GLN A 133 6.73 -5.50 -3.61
N ILE A 134 6.74 -4.42 -2.83
CA ILE A 134 7.78 -4.10 -1.83
C ILE A 134 7.87 -5.23 -0.79
N LEU A 135 6.74 -5.71 -0.28
CA LEU A 135 6.69 -6.81 0.68
C LEU A 135 7.22 -8.12 0.07
N ALA A 136 6.92 -8.40 -1.19
CA ALA A 136 7.45 -9.55 -1.90
C ALA A 136 8.98 -9.47 -2.05
N LEU A 137 9.52 -8.30 -2.45
CA LEU A 137 10.96 -8.06 -2.54
C LEU A 137 11.66 -8.20 -1.18
N ALA A 138 11.06 -7.66 -0.11
CA ALA A 138 11.56 -7.80 1.26
C ALA A 138 11.58 -9.26 1.74
N SER A 139 10.69 -10.09 1.19
CA SER A 139 10.63 -11.54 1.46
C SER A 139 11.54 -12.38 0.56
N GLY A 140 12.38 -11.75 -0.29
CA GLY A 140 13.33 -12.42 -1.17
C GLY A 140 12.77 -12.83 -2.54
N ALA A 141 11.55 -12.40 -2.90
CA ALA A 141 11.01 -12.57 -4.25
C ALA A 141 11.64 -11.57 -5.22
N MET A 142 11.34 -11.72 -6.49
CA MET A 142 11.76 -10.80 -7.56
C MET A 142 10.52 -10.22 -8.24
N THR A 143 10.65 -9.00 -8.76
CA THR A 143 9.65 -8.38 -9.62
C THR A 143 10.13 -8.38 -11.07
N GLU A 144 9.19 -8.44 -12.01
CA GLU A 144 9.50 -8.43 -13.44
C GLU A 144 8.62 -7.41 -14.14
N LYS A 145 9.22 -6.58 -14.99
CA LYS A 145 8.50 -5.62 -15.81
C LYS A 145 7.70 -6.33 -16.89
N MET A 146 6.40 -6.22 -16.80
CA MET A 146 5.49 -6.79 -17.78
C MET A 146 5.39 -5.90 -19.04
N LYS A 147 5.22 -6.53 -20.22
CA LYS A 147 5.08 -5.80 -21.49
C LYS A 147 3.82 -4.93 -21.52
N PHE A 148 2.70 -5.43 -20.97
CA PHE A 148 1.40 -4.76 -21.01
C PHE A 148 0.81 -4.51 -19.61
N GLY A 149 1.28 -5.21 -18.59
CA GLY A 149 0.69 -5.18 -17.24
C GLY A 149 -0.66 -5.88 -17.14
N HIS A 150 -1.26 -5.80 -15.95
CA HIS A 150 -2.63 -6.23 -15.72
C HIS A 150 -3.46 -5.00 -15.30
N HIS A 151 -4.54 -4.74 -16.01
CA HIS A 151 -5.42 -3.58 -15.78
C HIS A 151 -6.88 -4.02 -15.92
N GLY A 152 -7.57 -4.24 -14.80
CA GLY A 152 -8.97 -4.64 -14.77
C GLY A 152 -9.37 -5.41 -13.53
N ALA A 153 -10.67 -5.67 -13.39
CA ALA A 153 -11.26 -6.36 -12.25
C ALA A 153 -11.61 -7.83 -12.56
N ASN A 154 -10.98 -8.44 -13.54
CA ASN A 154 -11.31 -9.77 -14.06
C ASN A 154 -10.07 -10.66 -14.25
N HIS A 155 -8.99 -10.40 -13.51
CA HIS A 155 -7.77 -11.18 -13.60
C HIS A 155 -7.84 -12.40 -12.64
N PRO A 156 -7.76 -13.64 -13.17
CA PRO A 156 -7.75 -14.83 -12.31
C PRO A 156 -6.39 -14.98 -11.63
N VAL A 157 -6.42 -15.33 -10.34
CA VAL A 157 -5.24 -15.70 -9.54
C VAL A 157 -5.49 -17.05 -8.90
N GLN A 158 -4.56 -17.99 -9.07
CA GLN A 158 -4.63 -19.32 -8.49
C GLN A 158 -3.85 -19.40 -7.18
N ASN A 159 -4.50 -19.90 -6.14
CA ASN A 159 -3.82 -20.31 -4.92
C ASN A 159 -3.13 -21.65 -5.18
N LEU A 160 -1.79 -21.66 -5.15
CA LEU A 160 -1.02 -22.85 -5.45
C LEU A 160 -1.10 -23.93 -4.34
N ALA A 161 -1.55 -23.58 -3.14
CA ALA A 161 -1.65 -24.53 -2.03
C ALA A 161 -2.85 -25.48 -2.18
N ASP A 162 -3.97 -24.99 -2.72
CA ASP A 162 -5.21 -25.75 -2.83
C ASP A 162 -5.81 -25.78 -4.24
N GLY A 163 -5.23 -25.05 -5.18
CA GLY A 163 -5.65 -24.96 -6.58
C GLY A 163 -6.87 -24.07 -6.81
N THR A 164 -7.41 -23.41 -5.78
CA THR A 164 -8.56 -22.49 -5.94
C THR A 164 -8.20 -21.30 -6.82
N VAL A 165 -9.17 -20.87 -7.64
CA VAL A 165 -9.01 -19.67 -8.49
C VAL A 165 -9.95 -18.59 -8.02
N MET A 166 -9.39 -17.40 -7.77
CA MET A 166 -10.12 -16.19 -7.42
C MET A 166 -10.00 -15.17 -8.53
N VAL A 167 -11.09 -14.45 -8.82
CA VAL A 167 -11.06 -13.30 -9.72
C VAL A 167 -10.66 -12.07 -8.93
N THR A 168 -9.63 -11.38 -9.37
CA THR A 168 -9.04 -10.25 -8.67
C THR A 168 -9.07 -8.98 -9.51
N SER A 169 -9.02 -7.83 -8.83
CA SER A 169 -8.83 -6.52 -9.43
C SER A 169 -7.34 -6.19 -9.42
N GLN A 170 -6.77 -5.93 -10.59
CA GLN A 170 -5.35 -5.64 -10.74
C GLN A 170 -5.13 -4.36 -11.54
N ASN A 171 -4.10 -3.59 -11.17
CA ASN A 171 -3.66 -2.39 -11.89
C ASN A 171 -2.16 -2.18 -11.66
N HIS A 172 -1.36 -2.96 -12.37
CA HIS A 172 0.10 -2.94 -12.21
C HIS A 172 0.82 -3.26 -13.51
N GLY A 173 2.11 -2.87 -13.60
CA GLY A 173 2.98 -3.13 -14.75
C GLY A 173 4.29 -3.86 -14.39
N PHE A 174 4.46 -4.17 -13.10
CA PHE A 174 5.59 -4.91 -12.54
C PHE A 174 5.08 -6.09 -11.76
#